data_106236de39f0478571bbff75b7975318
#
_entry.id   106236de39f0478571bbff75b7975318
#
_cell.length_a   1.000
_cell.length_b   1.000
_cell.length_c   1.000
_cell.angle_alpha   90.00
_cell.angle_beta   90.00
_cell.angle_gamma   90.00
#
_symmetry.space_group_name_H-M   'P 1'
#
loop_
_entity.id
_entity.type
_entity.pdbx_description
1 polymer ?
#
loop_
_entity_poly.entity_id
_entity_poly.type
_entity_poly.pdbx_seq_one_letter_code
_entity_poly.pdbx_strand_id
1 'polypeptide(L)'
;MATEKLIRDKDGRYNYLFNWIGGGFNDVWAFNMKEARDIVKKERKESEKKYPTHVKLVADPKSFRKATRKMADEQNRMGWMMIM
;
A
#
# COMPACT_ATOMS: atom_id res chain seq x y z
N MET A 1 13.58 13.96 -20.42
CA MET A 1 13.60 12.96 -19.37
C MET A 1 12.22 12.32 -19.26
N ALA A 2 12.18 11.02 -19.33
CA ALA A 2 10.89 10.31 -19.26
C ALA A 2 10.34 10.42 -17.84
N THR A 3 9.12 10.94 -17.74
CA THR A 3 8.42 10.97 -16.47
C THR A 3 7.75 9.62 -16.27
N GLU A 4 7.96 9.04 -15.13
CA GLU A 4 7.27 7.80 -14.80
C GLU A 4 5.78 8.07 -14.65
N LYS A 5 4.98 7.23 -15.27
CA LYS A 5 3.54 7.35 -15.17
C LYS A 5 3.07 6.80 -13.84
N LEU A 6 2.22 7.56 -13.16
CA LEU A 6 1.57 7.09 -11.97
C LEU A 6 0.46 6.12 -12.35
N ILE A 7 0.24 5.14 -11.49
CA ILE A 7 -0.81 4.16 -11.71
C ILE A 7 -2.11 4.72 -11.12
N ARG A 8 -3.15 4.73 -11.93
CA ARG A 8 -4.47 5.20 -11.52
C ARG A 8 -5.52 4.18 -11.92
N ASP A 9 -6.55 4.05 -11.11
CA ASP A 9 -7.68 3.21 -11.47
C ASP A 9 -8.66 4.01 -12.34
N LYS A 10 -9.75 3.37 -12.73
CA LYS A 10 -10.76 4.01 -13.59
C LYS A 10 -11.46 5.18 -12.93
N ASP A 11 -11.45 5.23 -11.61
CA ASP A 11 -12.08 6.31 -10.84
C ASP A 11 -11.11 7.45 -10.56
N GLY A 12 -9.86 7.31 -10.98
CA GLY A 12 -8.84 8.34 -10.79
C GLY A 12 -8.06 8.24 -9.50
N ARG A 13 -8.24 7.17 -8.74
CA ARG A 13 -7.45 6.95 -7.53
C ARG A 13 -6.04 6.55 -7.89
N TYR A 14 -5.10 6.98 -7.05
CA TYR A 14 -3.70 6.58 -7.21
C TYR A 14 -3.46 5.30 -6.40
N ASN A 15 -2.52 4.51 -6.88
CA ASN A 15 -2.04 3.36 -6.10
C ASN A 15 -0.95 3.87 -5.17
N TYR A 16 -1.15 3.75 -3.86
CA TYR A 16 -0.17 4.14 -2.86
C TYR A 16 0.48 2.89 -2.29
N LEU A 17 1.81 2.90 -2.31
CA LEU A 17 2.59 1.86 -1.65
C LEU A 17 2.94 2.32 -0.26
N PHE A 18 3.04 1.37 0.67
CA PHE A 18 3.46 1.68 2.03
C PHE A 18 4.14 0.46 2.64
N ASN A 19 4.94 0.72 3.65
CA ASN A 19 5.63 -0.34 4.36
C ASN A 19 5.01 -0.55 5.73
N TRP A 20 5.05 -1.79 6.20
CA TRP A 20 4.69 -2.10 7.58
C TRP A 20 5.89 -1.83 8.49
N ILE A 21 5.63 -1.35 9.68
CA ILE A 21 6.70 -1.23 10.69
C ILE A 21 7.11 -2.64 11.07
N GLY A 22 8.40 -2.92 10.96
CA GLY A 22 8.92 -4.26 11.23
C GLY A 22 9.19 -5.09 9.99
N GLY A 23 8.76 -4.62 8.82
CA GLY A 23 9.06 -5.27 7.54
C GLY A 23 7.83 -5.60 6.72
N GLY A 24 8.05 -5.72 5.43
CA GLY A 24 6.98 -6.00 4.48
C GLY A 24 6.34 -4.73 3.94
N PHE A 25 5.58 -4.88 2.87
CA PHE A 25 4.91 -3.75 2.24
C PHE A 25 3.55 -4.19 1.69
N ASN A 26 2.74 -3.20 1.36
CA ASN A 26 1.43 -3.43 0.76
C ASN A 26 1.03 -2.19 -0.04
N ASP A 27 -0.17 -2.18 -0.58
CA ASP A 27 -0.66 -1.06 -1.35
C ASP A 27 -2.12 -0.76 -1.05
N VAL A 28 -2.54 0.44 -1.42
CA VAL A 28 -3.92 0.89 -1.23
C VAL A 28 -4.25 1.89 -2.32
N TRP A 29 -5.51 1.91 -2.76
CA TRP A 29 -6.00 2.86 -3.75
C TRP A 29 -6.72 3.99 -3.04
N ALA A 30 -6.32 5.23 -3.34
CA ALA A 30 -6.90 6.41 -2.72
C ALA A 30 -6.68 7.64 -3.58
N PHE A 31 -7.48 8.67 -3.37
CA PHE A 31 -7.34 9.91 -4.13
C PHE A 31 -6.20 10.78 -3.63
N ASN A 32 -5.83 10.64 -2.36
CA ASN A 32 -4.74 11.42 -1.78
C ASN A 32 -4.09 10.65 -0.63
N MET A 33 -2.98 11.18 -0.16
CA MET A 33 -2.17 10.55 0.88
C MET A 33 -2.92 10.37 2.19
N LYS A 34 -3.67 11.38 2.59
CA LYS A 34 -4.44 11.32 3.83
C LYS A 34 -5.48 10.21 3.78
N GLU A 35 -6.19 10.13 2.67
CA GLU A 35 -7.18 9.06 2.46
C GLU A 35 -6.53 7.69 2.49
N ALA A 36 -5.36 7.55 1.87
CA ALA A 36 -4.63 6.29 1.86
C ALA A 36 -4.34 5.83 3.28
N ARG A 37 -3.82 6.73 4.11
CA ARG A 37 -3.52 6.41 5.52
C ARG A 37 -4.77 6.07 6.30
N ASP A 38 -5.84 6.81 6.08
CA ASP A 38 -7.11 6.58 6.79
C ASP A 38 -7.72 5.22 6.43
N ILE A 39 -7.68 4.85 5.16
CA ILE A 39 -8.19 3.55 4.70
C ILE A 39 -7.42 2.42 5.35
N VAL A 40 -6.09 2.48 5.33
CA VAL A 40 -5.26 1.44 5.93
C VAL A 40 -5.52 1.32 7.42
N LYS A 41 -5.63 2.45 8.11
CA LYS A 41 -5.91 2.48 9.53
C LYS A 41 -7.24 1.80 9.85
N LYS A 42 -8.26 2.12 9.07
CA LYS A 42 -9.58 1.53 9.23
C LYS A 42 -9.57 0.03 8.98
N GLU A 43 -8.93 -0.39 7.91
CA GLU A 43 -8.82 -1.81 7.59
C GLU A 43 -8.08 -2.59 8.65
N ARG A 44 -7.02 -2.01 9.23
CA ARG A 44 -6.29 -2.67 10.31
C ARG A 44 -7.15 -2.82 11.55
N LYS A 45 -7.92 -1.81 11.90
CA LYS A 45 -8.85 -1.88 13.02
C LYS A 45 -9.88 -3.00 12.85
N GLU A 46 -10.46 -3.09 11.66
CA GLU A 46 -11.43 -4.13 11.36
C GLU A 46 -10.81 -5.51 11.39
N SER A 47 -9.61 -5.64 10.86
CA SER A 47 -8.88 -6.90 10.86
C SER A 47 -8.54 -7.37 12.27
N GLU A 48 -8.10 -6.46 13.13
CA GLU A 48 -7.78 -6.78 14.51
C GLU A 48 -9.01 -7.22 15.30
N LYS A 49 -10.13 -6.61 15.02
CA LYS A 49 -11.40 -6.99 15.63
C LYS A 49 -11.81 -8.39 15.21
N LYS A 50 -11.64 -8.70 13.93
CA LYS A 50 -12.05 -9.98 13.35
C LYS A 50 -11.09 -11.10 13.72
N TYR A 51 -9.80 -10.78 13.83
CA TYR A 51 -8.75 -11.76 14.10
C TYR A 51 -7.85 -11.28 15.25
N PRO A 52 -8.36 -11.25 16.48
CA PRO A 52 -7.62 -10.67 17.60
C PRO A 52 -6.35 -11.42 17.99
N THR A 53 -6.21 -12.67 17.55
CA THR A 53 -5.02 -13.47 17.86
C THR A 53 -3.91 -13.31 16.83
N HIS A 54 -4.16 -12.60 15.74
CA HIS A 54 -3.17 -12.40 14.70
C HIS A 54 -2.18 -11.31 15.09
N VAL A 55 -1.01 -11.36 14.46
CA VAL A 55 0.02 -10.35 14.67
C VAL A 55 -0.52 -8.98 14.32
N LYS A 56 -0.26 -8.02 15.19
CA LYS A 56 -0.68 -6.65 14.98
C LYS A 56 0.26 -5.96 13.99
N LEU A 57 -0.28 -5.58 12.84
CA LEU A 57 0.48 -4.87 11.82
C LEU A 57 0.20 -3.38 11.92
N VAL A 58 1.27 -2.59 11.83
CA VAL A 58 1.16 -1.13 11.85
C VAL A 58 1.85 -0.58 10.62
N ALA A 59 1.12 0.20 9.83
CA ALA A 59 1.69 0.84 8.66
C ALA A 59 2.56 2.03 9.07
N ASP A 60 3.71 2.17 8.42
CA ASP A 60 4.58 3.32 8.63
C ASP A 60 3.99 4.51 7.88
N PRO A 61 3.50 5.54 8.58
CA PRO A 61 2.83 6.67 7.93
C PRO A 61 3.76 7.48 7.03
N LYS A 62 5.05 7.40 7.26
CA LYS A 62 6.04 8.12 6.46
C LYS A 62 6.44 7.38 5.19
N SER A 63 6.02 6.14 5.06
CA SER A 63 6.41 5.29 3.92
C SER A 63 5.44 5.37 2.75
N PHE A 64 4.30 6.00 2.89
CA PHE A 64 3.30 6.08 1.82
C PHE A 64 3.84 6.89 0.64
N ARG A 65 3.69 6.33 -0.54
CA ARG A 65 4.14 6.97 -1.78
C ARG A 65 3.30 6.48 -2.94
N LYS A 66 3.12 7.35 -3.94
CA LYS A 66 2.39 6.96 -5.14
C LYS A 66 3.21 5.97 -5.95
N ALA A 67 2.58 4.89 -6.36
CA ALA A 67 3.22 3.88 -7.17
C ALA A 67 3.33 4.35 -8.62
N THR A 68 4.48 4.09 -9.23
CA THR A 68 4.67 4.27 -10.66
C THR A 68 4.59 2.92 -11.34
N ARG A 69 4.41 2.94 -12.64
CA ARG A 69 4.39 1.69 -13.42
C ARG A 69 5.70 0.92 -13.22
N LYS A 70 6.80 1.62 -13.19
CA LYS A 70 8.10 1.01 -13.00
C LYS A 70 8.20 0.31 -11.64
N MET A 71 7.72 0.96 -10.58
CA MET A 71 7.73 0.38 -9.25
C MET A 71 6.87 -0.87 -9.18
N ALA A 72 5.68 -0.82 -9.78
CA ALA A 72 4.79 -1.97 -9.80
C ALA A 72 5.41 -3.15 -10.53
N ASP A 73 6.06 -2.89 -11.67
CA ASP A 73 6.70 -3.94 -12.44
C ASP A 73 7.85 -4.58 -11.66
N GLU A 74 8.63 -3.78 -10.95
CA GLU A 74 9.71 -4.28 -10.12
C GLU A 74 9.19 -5.15 -8.98
N GLN A 75 8.12 -4.73 -8.34
CA GLN A 75 7.52 -5.48 -7.26
C GLN A 75 6.92 -6.79 -7.73
N ASN A 76 6.27 -6.79 -8.88
CA ASN A 76 5.75 -8.02 -9.47
C ASN A 76 6.84 -9.04 -9.71
N ARG A 77 8.02 -8.59 -10.13
CA ARG A 77 9.14 -9.48 -10.37
C ARG A 77 9.77 -10.00 -9.10
N MET A 78 9.84 -9.17 -8.06
CA MET A 78 10.68 -9.47 -6.90
C MET A 78 9.91 -9.75 -5.64
N GLY A 79 8.76 -9.14 -5.47
CA GLY A 79 8.11 -9.13 -4.19
C GLY A 79 6.79 -9.85 -4.12
N TRP A 80 5.92 -9.60 -5.08
CA TRP A 80 4.55 -10.10 -5.00
C TRP A 80 4.46 -11.60 -4.91
N MET A 81 5.30 -12.28 -5.66
CA MET A 81 5.24 -13.73 -5.71
C MET A 81 5.74 -14.38 -4.44
N MET A 82 6.53 -13.66 -3.68
CA MET A 82 7.09 -14.19 -2.44
C MET A 82 6.14 -14.07 -1.26
N ILE A 83 5.16 -13.21 -1.38
CA ILE A 83 4.19 -12.98 -0.32
C ILE A 83 3.14 -14.08 -0.30
N MET A 84 2.93 -14.68 -1.44
CA MET A 84 2.00 -15.77 -1.56
C MET A 84 2.67 -17.11 -1.27
#